data_055469486b44eecd274102b5c42466cf
#
_entry.id   055469486b44eecd274102b5c42466cf
#
_cell.length_a   1.000
_cell.length_b   1.000
_cell.length_c   1.000
_cell.angle_alpha   90.00
_cell.angle_beta   90.00
_cell.angle_gamma   90.00
#
_symmetry.space_group_name_H-M   'P 1'
#
loop_
_entity.id
_entity.type
_entity.pdbx_description
1 polymer ?
#
loop_
_entity_poly.entity_id
_entity_poly.type
_entity_poly.pdbx_seq_one_letter_code
_entity_poly.pdbx_strand_id
1 'polypeptide(L)'
;MDIRLITENKKQYLDLLLLADEQESMIDRYLERGDLLALYDGGLKSLCVVTDEGGGVCELKSLATYPQYQGMGYATRLIDYICDYYKSTHLTMLVGTGDSPVIIPFYEHRGFVLSHRLKNFFLSYDHPIFDNGVQLLDMVYLKKAL
;
A
#
# COMPACT_ATOMS: atom_id res chain seq x y z
N MET A 1 3.44 18.81 -9.59
CA MET A 1 3.15 17.60 -8.81
C MET A 1 4.09 17.49 -7.63
N ASP A 2 3.56 17.08 -6.48
CA ASP A 2 4.27 17.18 -5.22
C ASP A 2 3.94 15.96 -4.36
N ILE A 3 4.98 15.32 -3.78
CA ILE A 3 4.81 14.20 -2.85
C ILE A 3 5.32 14.66 -1.50
N ARG A 4 4.44 14.61 -0.49
CA ARG A 4 4.69 15.15 0.84
C ARG A 4 4.70 14.04 1.89
N LEU A 5 5.71 14.04 2.75
CA LEU A 5 5.73 13.21 3.95
C LEU A 5 4.84 13.87 5.02
N ILE A 6 3.80 13.18 5.43
CA ILE A 6 2.83 13.68 6.41
C ILE A 6 3.21 13.12 7.78
N THR A 7 3.54 13.99 8.73
CA THR A 7 4.02 13.62 10.06
C THR A 7 3.00 13.86 11.16
N GLU A 8 1.92 14.59 10.88
CA GLU A 8 0.89 14.94 11.86
C GLU A 8 -0.49 14.77 11.29
N ASN A 9 -1.46 14.45 12.16
CA ASN A 9 -2.88 14.37 11.81
C ASN A 9 -3.12 13.48 10.57
N LYS A 10 -2.55 12.28 10.58
CA LYS A 10 -2.65 11.33 9.46
C LYS A 10 -4.10 10.90 9.19
N LYS A 11 -4.96 10.92 10.21
CA LYS A 11 -6.38 10.58 10.07
C LYS A 11 -7.16 11.60 9.23
N GLN A 12 -6.60 12.76 8.91
CA GLN A 12 -7.22 13.66 7.94
C GLN A 12 -7.35 13.02 6.54
N TYR A 13 -6.58 11.97 6.27
CA TYR A 13 -6.61 11.22 5.01
C TYR A 13 -7.43 9.92 5.11
N LEU A 14 -8.22 9.73 6.17
CA LEU A 14 -8.92 8.47 6.44
C LEU A 14 -9.81 8.02 5.29
N ASP A 15 -10.51 8.93 4.63
CA ASP A 15 -11.40 8.62 3.51
C ASP A 15 -10.64 7.92 2.38
N LEU A 16 -9.44 8.40 2.06
CA LEU A 16 -8.59 7.81 1.03
C LEU A 16 -7.95 6.49 1.52
N LEU A 17 -7.51 6.45 2.77
CA LEU A 17 -6.96 5.22 3.37
C LEU A 17 -7.97 4.07 3.35
N LEU A 18 -9.25 4.35 3.61
CA LEU A 18 -10.31 3.35 3.62
C LEU A 18 -10.58 2.75 2.23
N LEU A 19 -10.18 3.41 1.15
CA LEU A 19 -10.28 2.85 -0.20
C LEU A 19 -9.30 1.68 -0.40
N ALA A 20 -8.16 1.71 0.28
CA ALA A 20 -7.16 0.65 0.18
C ALA A 20 -7.33 -0.43 1.26
N ASP A 21 -7.82 -0.03 2.44
CA ASP A 21 -7.98 -0.93 3.59
C ASP A 21 -9.29 -0.53 4.30
N GLU A 22 -10.33 -1.31 4.10
CA GLU A 22 -11.70 -0.89 4.39
C GLU A 22 -12.11 -0.95 5.86
N GLN A 23 -11.16 -1.24 6.77
CA GLN A 23 -11.45 -1.29 8.21
C GLN A 23 -10.47 -0.41 8.98
N GLU A 24 -10.99 0.61 9.65
CA GLU A 24 -10.15 1.59 10.36
C GLU A 24 -9.27 0.93 11.42
N SER A 25 -9.76 -0.05 12.16
CA SER A 25 -8.96 -0.74 13.18
C SER A 25 -7.78 -1.51 12.59
N MET A 26 -7.86 -1.92 11.33
CA MET A 26 -6.73 -2.53 10.62
C MET A 26 -5.72 -1.46 10.19
N ILE A 27 -6.20 -0.31 9.73
CA ILE A 27 -5.35 0.85 9.41
C ILE A 27 -4.59 1.31 10.65
N ASP A 28 -5.23 1.30 11.81
CA ASP A 28 -4.61 1.69 13.09
C ASP A 28 -3.39 0.84 13.47
N ARG A 29 -3.28 -0.38 12.94
CA ARG A 29 -2.13 -1.26 13.21
C ARG A 29 -0.82 -0.72 12.68
N TYR A 30 -0.85 0.15 11.65
CA TYR A 30 0.37 0.59 10.97
C TYR A 30 0.47 2.10 10.72
N LEU A 31 -0.63 2.85 10.82
CA LEU A 31 -0.66 4.25 10.37
C LEU A 31 0.30 5.14 11.14
N GLU A 32 0.28 5.10 12.48
CA GLU A 32 1.09 6.01 13.30
C GLU A 32 2.58 5.69 13.24
N ARG A 33 2.93 4.40 13.18
CA ARG A 33 4.33 3.99 13.06
C ARG A 33 4.87 4.06 11.64
N GLY A 34 4.02 4.21 10.65
CA GLY A 34 4.38 4.27 9.24
C GLY A 34 4.65 5.68 8.75
N ASP A 35 5.29 5.75 7.60
CA ASP A 35 5.42 6.99 6.84
C ASP A 35 4.26 7.11 5.87
N LEU A 36 3.47 8.17 5.98
CA LEU A 36 2.41 8.49 5.03
C LEU A 36 2.94 9.51 4.02
N LEU A 37 2.93 9.13 2.74
CA LEU A 37 3.34 10.00 1.64
C LEU A 37 2.11 10.31 0.79
N ALA A 38 1.78 11.59 0.67
CA ALA A 38 0.61 12.06 -0.06
C ALA A 38 1.04 12.75 -1.35
N LEU A 39 0.43 12.37 -2.46
CA LEU A 39 0.69 12.93 -3.78
C LEU A 39 -0.37 13.96 -4.14
N TYR A 40 0.08 15.18 -4.39
CA TYR A 40 -0.73 16.30 -4.81
C TYR A 40 -0.41 16.72 -6.24
N ASP A 41 -1.44 16.89 -7.02
CA ASP A 41 -1.34 17.38 -8.41
C ASP A 41 -2.57 18.22 -8.71
N GLY A 42 -2.51 19.51 -8.31
CA GLY A 42 -3.71 20.36 -8.31
C GLY A 42 -4.76 19.92 -7.31
N GLY A 43 -4.31 19.29 -6.20
CA GLY A 43 -5.13 18.70 -5.14
C GLY A 43 -4.65 17.29 -4.82
N LEU A 44 -5.16 16.71 -3.75
CA LEU A 44 -4.81 15.36 -3.32
C LEU A 44 -5.32 14.32 -4.32
N LYS A 45 -4.44 13.46 -4.82
CA LYS A 45 -4.75 12.43 -5.81
C LYS A 45 -4.58 11.01 -5.27
N SER A 46 -3.51 10.78 -4.52
CA SER A 46 -3.08 9.44 -4.13
C SER A 46 -2.25 9.51 -2.86
N LEU A 47 -2.13 8.38 -2.15
CA LEU A 47 -1.24 8.26 -1.00
C LEU A 47 -0.73 6.84 -0.85
N CYS A 48 0.34 6.69 -0.06
CA CYS A 48 0.78 5.38 0.39
C CYS A 48 1.27 5.47 1.83
N VAL A 49 1.33 4.31 2.49
CA VAL A 49 1.92 4.17 3.83
C VAL A 49 2.98 3.08 3.76
N VAL A 50 4.17 3.41 4.23
CA VAL A 50 5.32 2.49 4.27
C VAL A 50 5.79 2.36 5.70
N THR A 51 6.05 1.14 6.14
CA THR A 51 6.55 0.85 7.49
C THR A 51 7.95 0.26 7.42
N ASP A 52 8.74 0.51 8.47
CA ASP A 52 9.99 -0.21 8.70
C ASP A 52 9.65 -1.51 9.43
N GLU A 53 10.05 -2.65 8.86
CA GLU A 53 9.80 -3.97 9.44
C GLU A 53 11.07 -4.57 10.08
N GLY A 54 12.17 -3.80 10.12
CA GLY A 54 13.43 -4.26 10.68
C GLY A 54 14.26 -5.09 9.70
N GLY A 55 15.53 -5.30 10.01
CA GLY A 55 16.41 -6.16 9.21
C GLY A 55 16.62 -5.69 7.77
N GLY A 56 16.47 -4.40 7.48
CA GLY A 56 16.60 -3.86 6.13
C GLY A 56 15.35 -4.04 5.27
N VAL A 57 14.22 -4.40 5.89
CA VAL A 57 12.94 -4.62 5.18
C VAL A 57 11.97 -3.50 5.50
N CYS A 58 11.38 -2.91 4.48
CA CYS A 58 10.22 -2.03 4.60
C CYS A 58 9.01 -2.66 3.91
N GLU A 59 7.82 -2.19 4.26
CA GLU A 59 6.59 -2.73 3.68
C GLU A 59 5.66 -1.62 3.22
N LEU A 60 5.20 -1.73 1.98
CA LEU A 60 4.12 -0.91 1.46
C LEU A 60 2.81 -1.44 2.02
N LYS A 61 2.27 -0.78 3.04
CA LYS A 61 1.07 -1.20 3.76
C LYS A 61 -0.22 -0.77 3.09
N SER A 62 -0.20 0.38 2.43
CA SER A 62 -1.39 0.97 1.82
C SER A 62 -0.98 1.78 0.60
N LEU A 63 -1.77 1.65 -0.46
CA LEU A 63 -1.61 2.44 -1.67
C LEU A 63 -3.01 2.71 -2.21
N ALA A 64 -3.40 3.97 -2.23
CA ALA A 64 -4.76 4.36 -2.63
C ALA A 64 -4.74 5.56 -3.56
N THR A 65 -5.60 5.52 -4.57
CA THR A 65 -5.86 6.63 -5.48
C THR A 65 -7.37 6.84 -5.55
N TYR A 66 -7.83 8.08 -5.48
CA TYR A 66 -9.25 8.35 -5.67
C TYR A 66 -9.73 7.77 -7.01
N PRO A 67 -10.93 7.15 -7.05
CA PRO A 67 -11.40 6.46 -8.25
C PRO A 67 -11.39 7.34 -9.51
N GLN A 68 -11.72 8.63 -9.39
CA GLN A 68 -11.75 9.55 -10.52
C GLN A 68 -10.36 9.86 -11.09
N TYR A 69 -9.29 9.53 -10.37
CA TYR A 69 -7.92 9.79 -10.79
C TYR A 69 -7.12 8.51 -11.09
N GLN A 70 -7.75 7.34 -11.01
CA GLN A 70 -7.11 6.07 -11.38
C GLN A 70 -6.81 6.03 -12.88
N GLY A 71 -5.77 5.26 -13.24
CA GLY A 71 -5.34 5.14 -14.63
C GLY A 71 -4.54 6.34 -15.15
N MET A 72 -4.16 7.28 -14.27
CA MET A 72 -3.38 8.47 -14.63
C MET A 72 -1.90 8.37 -14.22
N GLY A 73 -1.48 7.23 -13.67
CA GLY A 73 -0.08 6.98 -13.31
C GLY A 73 0.34 7.42 -11.91
N TYR A 74 -0.59 7.86 -11.06
CA TYR A 74 -0.24 8.33 -9.71
C TYR A 74 0.30 7.24 -8.81
N ALA A 75 -0.31 6.06 -8.82
CA ALA A 75 0.17 4.92 -8.03
C ALA A 75 1.58 4.50 -8.45
N THR A 76 1.83 4.44 -9.76
CA THR A 76 3.17 4.13 -10.30
C THR A 76 4.20 5.15 -9.84
N ARG A 77 3.86 6.44 -9.87
CA ARG A 77 4.76 7.49 -9.40
C ARG A 77 5.09 7.37 -7.93
N LEU A 78 4.10 7.02 -7.10
CA LEU A 78 4.35 6.79 -5.67
C LEU A 78 5.28 5.59 -5.46
N ILE A 79 5.06 4.49 -6.16
CA ILE A 79 5.92 3.31 -6.04
C ILE A 79 7.35 3.65 -6.45
N ASP A 80 7.55 4.32 -7.57
CA ASP A 80 8.88 4.72 -8.02
C ASP A 80 9.56 5.64 -7.00
N TYR A 81 8.80 6.59 -6.44
CA TYR A 81 9.30 7.51 -5.42
C TYR A 81 9.75 6.78 -4.15
N ILE A 82 8.93 5.87 -3.63
CA ILE A 82 9.27 5.17 -2.38
C ILE A 82 10.41 4.17 -2.58
N CYS A 83 10.51 3.52 -3.72
CA CYS A 83 11.64 2.65 -4.01
C CYS A 83 12.95 3.44 -4.01
N ASP A 84 12.96 4.63 -4.58
CA ASP A 84 14.12 5.51 -4.55
C ASP A 84 14.38 6.08 -3.16
N TYR A 85 13.33 6.47 -2.45
CA TYR A 85 13.41 7.06 -1.11
C TYR A 85 13.99 6.09 -0.08
N TYR A 86 13.59 4.81 -0.11
CA TYR A 86 13.99 3.83 0.90
C TYR A 86 15.25 3.04 0.55
N LYS A 87 15.75 3.11 -0.67
CA LYS A 87 16.91 2.30 -1.10
C LYS A 87 18.20 2.59 -0.32
N SER A 88 18.33 3.78 0.27
CA SER A 88 19.51 4.15 1.07
C SER A 88 19.49 3.56 2.47
N THR A 89 18.32 3.12 2.96
CA THR A 89 18.13 2.64 4.33
C THR A 89 17.60 1.21 4.40
N HIS A 90 17.10 0.66 3.30
CA HIS A 90 16.48 -0.66 3.24
C HIS A 90 16.96 -1.44 2.02
N LEU A 91 16.99 -2.76 2.14
CA LEU A 91 17.41 -3.68 1.07
C LEU A 91 16.24 -4.26 0.29
N THR A 92 15.08 -4.39 0.94
CA THR A 92 13.92 -5.09 0.38
C THR A 92 12.64 -4.35 0.75
N MET A 93 11.74 -4.23 -0.21
CA MET A 93 10.37 -3.76 0.04
C MET A 93 9.40 -4.91 -0.16
N LEU A 94 8.53 -5.12 0.84
CA LEU A 94 7.40 -6.04 0.75
C LEU A 94 6.13 -5.27 0.39
N VAL A 95 5.19 -5.97 -0.25
CA VAL A 95 3.81 -5.52 -0.37
C VAL A 95 2.89 -6.72 -0.22
N GLY A 96 1.84 -6.56 0.58
CA GLY A 96 0.79 -7.56 0.75
C GLY A 96 -0.47 -7.14 0.02
N THR A 97 -1.12 -8.07 -0.67
CA THR A 97 -2.38 -7.84 -1.38
C THR A 97 -3.27 -9.07 -1.30
N GLY A 98 -4.56 -8.92 -1.60
CA GLY A 98 -5.42 -10.05 -1.84
C GLY A 98 -4.97 -10.83 -3.08
N ASP A 99 -5.48 -12.05 -3.22
CA ASP A 99 -5.18 -12.90 -4.37
C ASP A 99 -5.96 -12.39 -5.59
N SER A 100 -5.52 -11.27 -6.14
CA SER A 100 -6.19 -10.51 -7.19
C SER A 100 -5.49 -10.70 -8.52
N PRO A 101 -6.21 -11.12 -9.59
CA PRO A 101 -5.63 -11.25 -10.92
C PRO A 101 -5.30 -9.91 -11.59
N VAL A 102 -5.73 -8.80 -10.98
CA VAL A 102 -5.45 -7.44 -11.48
C VAL A 102 -4.30 -6.80 -10.71
N ILE A 103 -4.31 -6.90 -9.38
CA ILE A 103 -3.36 -6.20 -8.52
C ILE A 103 -1.98 -6.88 -8.53
N ILE A 104 -1.94 -8.22 -8.48
CA ILE A 104 -0.65 -8.94 -8.50
C ILE A 104 0.16 -8.61 -9.76
N PRO A 105 -0.40 -8.68 -10.99
CA PRO A 105 0.34 -8.26 -12.19
C PRO A 105 0.78 -6.80 -12.15
N PHE A 106 -0.02 -5.91 -11.54
CA PHE A 106 0.37 -4.51 -11.40
C PHE A 106 1.70 -4.38 -10.63
N TYR A 107 1.85 -5.08 -9.52
CA TYR A 107 3.09 -5.07 -8.74
C TYR A 107 4.22 -5.80 -9.46
N GLU A 108 3.94 -6.90 -10.14
CA GLU A 108 4.94 -7.63 -10.94
C GLU A 108 5.53 -6.73 -12.03
N HIS A 109 4.70 -5.91 -12.68
CA HIS A 109 5.16 -4.93 -13.67
C HIS A 109 6.04 -3.83 -13.06
N ARG A 110 5.96 -3.61 -11.74
CA ARG A 110 6.83 -2.66 -11.01
C ARG A 110 8.11 -3.31 -10.47
N GLY A 111 8.36 -4.57 -10.80
CA GLY A 111 9.57 -5.28 -10.40
C GLY A 111 9.43 -6.12 -9.14
N PHE A 112 8.23 -6.26 -8.61
CA PHE A 112 7.98 -7.15 -7.48
C PHE A 112 7.84 -8.58 -7.95
N VAL A 113 8.27 -9.53 -7.12
CA VAL A 113 8.14 -10.97 -7.38
C VAL A 113 7.41 -11.63 -6.20
N LEU A 114 6.69 -12.71 -6.48
CA LEU A 114 5.97 -13.45 -5.44
C LEU A 114 6.95 -13.91 -4.35
N SER A 115 6.55 -13.76 -3.09
CA SER A 115 7.34 -14.12 -1.94
C SER A 115 6.68 -15.23 -1.13
N HIS A 116 5.60 -14.94 -0.44
CA HIS A 116 4.92 -15.91 0.44
C HIS A 116 3.46 -15.50 0.65
N ARG A 117 2.71 -16.36 1.36
CA ARG A 117 1.31 -16.10 1.70
C ARG A 117 1.14 -16.08 3.22
N LEU A 118 0.25 -15.22 3.69
CA LEU A 118 -0.27 -15.27 5.05
C LEU A 118 -1.69 -15.83 4.96
N LYS A 119 -1.81 -17.11 5.30
CA LYS A 119 -3.04 -17.87 5.12
C LYS A 119 -4.16 -17.29 5.98
N ASN A 120 -5.35 -17.14 5.38
CA ASN A 120 -6.55 -16.68 6.05
C ASN A 120 -6.46 -15.29 6.69
N PHE A 121 -5.50 -14.46 6.26
CA PHE A 121 -5.31 -13.12 6.81
C PHE A 121 -6.60 -12.29 6.81
N PHE A 122 -7.34 -12.31 5.69
CA PHE A 122 -8.54 -11.49 5.55
C PHE A 122 -9.71 -11.95 6.42
N LEU A 123 -9.65 -13.14 7.00
CA LEU A 123 -10.62 -13.59 7.99
C LEU A 123 -10.45 -12.89 9.36
N SER A 124 -9.36 -12.17 9.57
CA SER A 124 -9.15 -11.38 10.79
C SER A 124 -9.90 -10.04 10.78
N TYR A 125 -10.48 -9.66 9.65
CA TYR A 125 -11.38 -8.50 9.58
C TYR A 125 -12.72 -8.84 10.25
N ASP A 126 -13.47 -7.81 10.69
CA ASP A 126 -14.74 -7.99 11.36
C ASP A 126 -15.91 -8.33 10.42
N HIS A 127 -15.64 -8.31 9.10
CA HIS A 127 -16.60 -8.64 8.04
C HIS A 127 -15.85 -9.28 6.87
N PRO A 128 -16.54 -10.06 6.02
CA PRO A 128 -15.91 -10.62 4.82
C PRO A 128 -15.42 -9.53 3.87
N ILE A 129 -14.23 -9.72 3.31
CA ILE A 129 -13.62 -8.80 2.34
C ILE A 129 -13.73 -9.40 0.96
N PHE A 130 -14.23 -8.62 0.01
CA PHE A 130 -14.41 -9.05 -1.38
C PHE A 130 -13.64 -8.17 -2.35
N ASP A 131 -13.13 -8.79 -3.43
CA ASP A 131 -12.55 -8.10 -4.57
C ASP A 131 -13.15 -8.71 -5.84
N ASN A 132 -13.79 -7.87 -6.67
CA ASN A 132 -14.49 -8.30 -7.89
C ASN A 132 -15.46 -9.46 -7.64
N GLY A 133 -16.19 -9.44 -6.53
CA GLY A 133 -17.17 -10.45 -6.16
C GLY A 133 -16.59 -11.76 -5.61
N VAL A 134 -15.27 -11.85 -5.44
CA VAL A 134 -14.58 -13.02 -4.87
C VAL A 134 -14.12 -12.69 -3.46
N GLN A 135 -14.45 -13.55 -2.50
CA GLN A 135 -14.01 -13.37 -1.12
C GLN A 135 -12.50 -13.57 -1.00
N LEU A 136 -11.82 -12.60 -0.40
CA LEU A 136 -10.40 -12.70 -0.11
C LEU A 136 -10.19 -13.50 1.17
N LEU A 137 -9.23 -14.42 1.15
CA LEU A 137 -8.83 -15.24 2.29
C LEU A 137 -7.38 -14.97 2.65
N ASP A 138 -6.45 -15.32 1.77
CA ASP A 138 -5.01 -15.18 2.01
C ASP A 138 -4.50 -13.81 1.62
N MET A 139 -3.53 -13.30 2.38
CA MET A 139 -2.68 -12.21 1.93
C MET A 139 -1.54 -12.80 1.09
N VAL A 140 -1.39 -12.29 -0.13
CA VAL A 140 -0.27 -12.65 -1.01
C VAL A 140 0.81 -11.59 -0.88
N TYR A 141 2.02 -11.99 -0.50
CA TYR A 141 3.15 -11.08 -0.37
C TYR A 141 4.04 -11.15 -1.60
N LEU A 142 4.41 -9.97 -2.09
CA LEU A 142 5.44 -9.80 -3.11
C LEU A 142 6.60 -9.01 -2.50
N LYS A 143 7.78 -9.14 -3.10
CA LYS A 143 8.98 -8.42 -2.66
C LYS A 143 9.74 -7.85 -3.83
N LYS A 144 10.47 -6.77 -3.55
CA LYS A 144 11.34 -6.11 -4.53
C LYS A 144 12.67 -5.75 -3.85
N ALA A 145 13.79 -6.09 -4.49
CA ALA A 145 15.11 -5.62 -4.07
C ALA A 145 15.25 -4.12 -4.37
N LEU A 146 15.72 -3.36 -3.40
CA LEU A 146 15.89 -1.92 -3.53
C LEU A 146 17.32 -1.51 -3.91
#